data_5988f75b5eca83189fe7f3a9a22db133
#
_entry.id   5988f75b5eca83189fe7f3a9a22db133
#
_cell.length_a   1.000
_cell.length_b   1.000
_cell.length_c   1.000
_cell.angle_alpha   90.00
_cell.angle_beta   90.00
_cell.angle_gamma   90.00
#
_symmetry.space_group_name_H-M   'P 1'
#
loop_
_entity.id
_entity.type
_entity.pdbx_description
1 polymer ?
#
loop_
_entity_poly.entity_id
_entity_poly.type
_entity_poly.pdbx_seq_one_letter_code
_entity_poly.pdbx_strand_id
1 'polypeptide(L)'
;ISVIMGANIGTTFTAWIMSLGYNVDLTIVVFPAFFLGIMLIYSKKRRYFGDFLFGIAFLFFSLVLLSSAGKALDLEHNPAVIDFFGSFDTKSHFTIVVFLLIGTLITCIVQSSAAVMAITILLCSTGVLPIYLGIALVMGENIGTTATANLAALGANAQARRAALAHLVFNVFGVIWVLCLFYPFVDFVCSIVGYDPDGGMSAAQKTKL
;
A
#
# COMPACT_ATOMS: atom_id res chain seq x y z
N ILE A 1 -10.66 -6.17 -19.69
CA ILE A 1 -10.83 -6.74 -18.35
C ILE A 1 -9.56 -7.44 -17.90
N SER A 2 -8.97 -8.38 -18.67
CA SER A 2 -7.76 -9.12 -18.30
C SER A 2 -6.57 -8.21 -17.95
N VAL A 3 -6.38 -7.11 -18.69
CA VAL A 3 -5.33 -6.12 -18.37
C VAL A 3 -5.58 -5.44 -17.01
N ILE A 4 -6.83 -5.12 -16.70
CA ILE A 4 -7.23 -4.52 -15.41
C ILE A 4 -6.96 -5.50 -14.26
N MET A 5 -7.31 -6.77 -14.44
CA MET A 5 -7.00 -7.84 -13.47
C MET A 5 -5.49 -7.97 -13.26
N GLY A 6 -4.71 -7.95 -14.34
CA GLY A 6 -3.25 -7.97 -14.26
C GLY A 6 -2.66 -6.76 -13.54
N ALA A 7 -3.21 -5.57 -13.75
CA ALA A 7 -2.79 -4.35 -13.06
C ALA A 7 -3.04 -4.46 -11.54
N ASN A 8 -4.19 -4.99 -11.11
CA ASN A 8 -4.48 -5.20 -9.69
C ASN A 8 -3.51 -6.22 -9.05
N ILE A 9 -3.18 -7.31 -9.76
CA ILE A 9 -2.14 -8.25 -9.31
C ILE A 9 -0.78 -7.54 -9.21
N GLY A 10 -0.43 -6.69 -10.18
CA GLY A 10 0.81 -5.91 -10.15
C GLY A 10 0.91 -4.98 -8.93
N THR A 11 -0.20 -4.38 -8.51
CA THR A 11 -0.25 -3.54 -7.30
C THR A 11 0.05 -4.36 -6.04
N THR A 12 -0.43 -5.60 -5.94
CA THR A 12 -0.08 -6.46 -4.80
C THR A 12 1.41 -6.79 -4.76
N PHE A 13 2.05 -6.97 -5.93
CA PHE A 13 3.50 -7.18 -6.00
C PHE A 13 4.28 -5.95 -5.48
N THR A 14 3.79 -4.74 -5.75
CA THR A 14 4.36 -3.51 -5.18
C THR A 14 4.29 -3.52 -3.65
N ALA A 15 3.16 -3.94 -3.07
CA ALA A 15 3.00 -4.06 -1.62
C ALA A 15 4.03 -5.04 -1.01
N TRP A 16 4.29 -6.16 -1.68
CA TRP A 16 5.30 -7.12 -1.26
C TRP A 16 6.71 -6.53 -1.25
N ILE A 17 7.08 -5.80 -2.30
CA ILE A 17 8.38 -5.11 -2.36
C ILE A 17 8.51 -4.08 -1.23
N MET A 18 7.44 -3.33 -0.93
CA MET A 18 7.42 -2.36 0.15
C MET A 18 7.56 -3.03 1.52
N SER A 19 6.81 -4.11 1.77
CA SER A 19 6.90 -4.88 3.00
C SER A 19 8.31 -5.43 3.24
N LEU A 20 8.96 -5.98 2.21
CA LEU A 20 10.37 -6.38 2.28
C LEU A 20 11.27 -5.20 2.62
N GLY A 21 10.97 -4.02 2.09
CA GLY A 21 11.74 -2.80 2.34
C GLY A 21 11.72 -2.31 3.78
N TYR A 22 10.67 -2.60 4.53
CA TYR A 22 10.60 -2.26 5.96
C TYR A 22 11.31 -3.28 6.86
N ASN A 23 11.46 -4.52 6.39
CA ASN A 23 12.03 -5.62 7.17
C ASN A 23 13.56 -5.80 6.98
N VAL A 24 14.12 -5.20 5.94
CA VAL A 24 15.55 -5.33 5.58
C VAL A 24 16.21 -3.97 5.60
N ASP A 25 17.45 -3.89 6.07
CA ASP A 25 18.25 -2.67 5.91
C ASP A 25 18.60 -2.46 4.43
N LEU A 26 17.73 -1.72 3.77
CA LEU A 26 17.87 -1.40 2.35
C LEU A 26 19.04 -0.47 2.05
N THR A 27 19.62 0.20 3.05
CA THR A 27 20.71 1.16 2.86
C THR A 27 21.91 0.51 2.16
N ILE A 28 22.17 -0.77 2.49
CA ILE A 28 23.25 -1.56 1.90
C ILE A 28 23.04 -1.77 0.40
N VAL A 29 21.80 -1.83 -0.08
CA VAL A 29 21.46 -2.09 -1.49
C VAL A 29 21.30 -0.79 -2.26
N VAL A 30 20.73 0.24 -1.63
CA VAL A 30 20.38 1.52 -2.26
C VAL A 30 21.60 2.22 -2.87
N PHE A 31 22.66 2.41 -2.11
CA PHE A 31 23.83 3.13 -2.59
C PHE A 31 24.56 2.40 -3.74
N PRO A 32 24.84 1.09 -3.65
CA PRO A 32 25.40 0.36 -4.81
C PRO A 32 24.48 0.38 -6.03
N ALA A 33 23.15 0.30 -5.84
CA ALA A 33 22.19 0.35 -6.94
C ALA A 33 22.19 1.72 -7.63
N PHE A 34 22.28 2.82 -6.88
CA PHE A 34 22.47 4.16 -7.46
C PHE A 34 23.77 4.26 -8.26
N PHE A 35 24.88 3.82 -7.70
CA PHE A 35 26.17 3.87 -8.37
C PHE A 35 26.19 3.08 -9.67
N LEU A 36 25.72 1.82 -9.62
CA LEU A 36 25.63 0.97 -10.81
C LEU A 36 24.61 1.52 -11.83
N GLY A 37 23.47 2.03 -11.36
CA GLY A 37 22.47 2.67 -12.21
C GLY A 37 23.05 3.83 -12.99
N ILE A 38 23.74 4.76 -12.31
CA ILE A 38 24.40 5.91 -12.95
C ILE A 38 25.44 5.43 -13.98
N MET A 39 26.32 4.49 -13.62
CA MET A 39 27.32 3.97 -14.55
C MET A 39 26.68 3.36 -15.82
N LEU A 40 25.59 2.65 -15.66
CA LEU A 40 24.89 1.98 -16.77
C LEU A 40 24.10 2.95 -17.65
N ILE A 41 23.56 4.05 -17.09
CA ILE A 41 22.86 5.11 -17.84
C ILE A 41 23.80 5.73 -18.89
N TYR A 42 25.08 5.92 -18.55
CA TYR A 42 26.07 6.44 -19.51
C TYR A 42 26.54 5.42 -20.55
N SER A 43 26.17 4.14 -20.40
CA SER A 43 26.49 3.09 -21.36
C SER A 43 25.49 3.06 -22.52
N LYS A 44 25.94 3.28 -23.75
CA LYS A 44 25.07 3.25 -24.96
C LYS A 44 24.26 1.95 -25.09
N LYS A 45 24.81 0.80 -24.64
CA LYS A 45 24.19 -0.52 -24.79
C LYS A 45 23.24 -0.90 -23.63
N ARG A 46 23.46 -0.36 -22.42
CA ARG A 46 22.77 -0.80 -21.18
C ARG A 46 22.00 0.32 -20.49
N ARG A 47 21.77 1.44 -21.17
CA ARG A 47 21.10 2.60 -20.62
C ARG A 47 19.76 2.27 -19.98
N TYR A 48 18.91 1.54 -20.68
CA TYR A 48 17.57 1.19 -20.16
C TYR A 48 17.61 0.33 -18.89
N PHE A 49 18.62 -0.54 -18.78
CA PHE A 49 18.82 -1.31 -17.55
C PHE A 49 19.34 -0.40 -16.43
N GLY A 50 20.16 0.60 -16.75
CA GLY A 50 20.59 1.64 -15.82
C GLY A 50 19.40 2.47 -15.30
N ASP A 51 18.53 2.92 -16.20
CA ASP A 51 17.31 3.68 -15.84
C ASP A 51 16.39 2.84 -14.91
N PHE A 52 16.22 1.55 -15.21
CA PHE A 52 15.44 0.63 -14.37
C PHE A 52 16.07 0.45 -12.97
N LEU A 53 17.37 0.20 -12.90
CA LEU A 53 18.07 0.02 -11.63
C LEU A 53 18.06 1.30 -10.79
N PHE A 54 18.20 2.45 -11.44
CA PHE A 54 18.12 3.75 -10.80
C PHE A 54 16.73 4.04 -10.24
N GLY A 55 15.67 3.67 -10.99
CA GLY A 55 14.28 3.77 -10.52
C GLY A 55 14.02 2.91 -9.28
N ILE A 56 14.51 1.66 -9.26
CA ILE A 56 14.41 0.78 -8.08
C ILE A 56 15.20 1.35 -6.89
N ALA A 57 16.39 1.91 -7.14
CA ALA A 57 17.18 2.55 -6.09
C ALA A 57 16.43 3.72 -5.45
N PHE A 58 15.76 4.57 -6.25
CA PHE A 58 14.91 5.65 -5.74
C PHE A 58 13.71 5.13 -4.95
N LEU A 59 13.07 4.06 -5.41
CA LEU A 59 11.96 3.44 -4.68
C LEU A 59 12.40 3.03 -3.28
N PHE A 60 13.48 2.27 -3.17
CA PHE A 60 13.99 1.82 -1.88
C PHE A 60 14.53 2.97 -1.02
N PHE A 61 15.17 3.95 -1.61
CA PHE A 61 15.62 5.14 -0.91
C PHE A 61 14.44 5.91 -0.30
N SER A 62 13.33 6.04 -1.05
CA SER A 62 12.11 6.67 -0.55
C SER A 62 11.50 5.91 0.63
N LEU A 63 11.55 4.57 0.62
CA LEU A 63 11.10 3.75 1.76
C LEU A 63 12.00 3.96 3.00
N VAL A 64 13.32 4.06 2.81
CA VAL A 64 14.26 4.38 3.90
C VAL A 64 13.94 5.75 4.51
N LEU A 65 13.71 6.77 3.67
CA LEU A 65 13.34 8.11 4.14
C LEU A 65 12.00 8.10 4.87
N LEU A 66 11.00 7.41 4.33
CA LEU A 66 9.67 7.30 4.95
C LEU A 66 9.75 6.60 6.30
N SER A 67 10.49 5.49 6.40
CA SER A 67 10.74 4.79 7.66
C SER A 67 11.45 5.67 8.69
N SER A 68 12.47 6.42 8.25
CA SER A 68 13.21 7.35 9.11
C SER A 68 12.32 8.49 9.60
N ALA A 69 11.47 9.04 8.73
CA ALA A 69 10.50 10.07 9.10
C ALA A 69 9.46 9.54 10.09
N GLY A 70 8.96 8.31 9.88
CA GLY A 70 8.02 7.66 10.80
C GLY A 70 8.62 7.49 12.21
N LYS A 71 9.88 7.05 12.28
CA LYS A 71 10.60 6.94 13.56
C LYS A 71 10.85 8.30 14.22
N ALA A 72 11.17 9.32 13.43
CA ALA A 72 11.41 10.68 13.95
C ALA A 72 10.14 11.33 14.52
N LEU A 73 8.97 11.00 13.97
CA LEU A 73 7.67 11.45 14.47
C LEU A 73 7.23 10.74 15.74
N ASP A 74 7.87 9.60 16.07
CA ASP A 74 7.59 8.79 17.27
C ASP A 74 6.08 8.56 17.51
N LEU A 75 5.38 8.19 16.43
CA LEU A 75 3.92 8.05 16.43
C LEU A 75 3.44 6.95 17.37
N GLU A 76 4.26 5.93 17.57
CA GLU A 76 3.93 4.79 18.44
C GLU A 76 3.90 5.13 19.94
N HIS A 77 4.55 6.22 20.34
CA HIS A 77 4.55 6.69 21.72
C HIS A 77 3.73 8.00 21.90
N ASN A 78 3.11 8.49 20.83
CA ASN A 78 2.30 9.72 20.90
C ASN A 78 0.90 9.39 21.46
N PRO A 79 0.54 9.87 22.68
CA PRO A 79 -0.73 9.54 23.30
C PRO A 79 -1.93 9.93 22.43
N ALA A 80 -1.87 11.09 21.75
CA ALA A 80 -2.97 11.56 20.94
C ALA A 80 -3.23 10.63 19.72
N VAL A 81 -2.19 10.03 19.16
CA VAL A 81 -2.31 9.10 18.04
C VAL A 81 -2.83 7.75 18.52
N ILE A 82 -2.31 7.25 19.65
CA ILE A 82 -2.76 5.99 20.26
C ILE A 82 -4.25 6.11 20.65
N ASP A 83 -4.64 7.18 21.33
CA ASP A 83 -6.02 7.42 21.74
C ASP A 83 -6.95 7.58 20.54
N PHE A 84 -6.48 8.25 19.47
CA PHE A 84 -7.26 8.39 18.24
C PHE A 84 -7.58 7.03 17.61
N PHE A 85 -6.57 6.19 17.34
CA PHE A 85 -6.83 4.89 16.75
C PHE A 85 -7.47 3.90 17.72
N GLY A 86 -7.17 4.01 19.02
CA GLY A 86 -7.77 3.21 20.08
C GLY A 86 -9.25 3.52 20.33
N SER A 87 -9.73 4.69 19.90
CA SER A 87 -11.15 5.07 20.00
C SER A 87 -12.07 4.33 19.02
N PHE A 88 -11.49 3.70 17.99
CA PHE A 88 -12.25 2.99 16.97
C PHE A 88 -12.44 1.52 17.34
N ASP A 89 -13.68 1.05 17.31
CA ASP A 89 -13.98 -0.37 17.42
C ASP A 89 -13.61 -1.11 16.13
N THR A 90 -12.52 -1.86 16.16
CA THR A 90 -12.00 -2.63 15.03
C THR A 90 -12.90 -3.81 14.63
N LYS A 91 -13.82 -4.22 15.48
CA LYS A 91 -14.80 -5.29 15.19
C LYS A 91 -16.13 -4.75 14.61
N SER A 92 -16.26 -3.42 14.49
CA SER A 92 -17.43 -2.79 13.88
C SER A 92 -17.28 -2.67 12.36
N HIS A 93 -18.22 -3.26 11.60
CA HIS A 93 -18.30 -3.07 10.15
C HIS A 93 -18.41 -1.59 9.75
N PHE A 94 -19.06 -0.78 10.58
CA PHE A 94 -19.17 0.66 10.33
C PHE A 94 -17.79 1.31 10.33
N THR A 95 -16.94 0.98 11.30
CA THR A 95 -15.55 1.48 11.36
C THR A 95 -14.76 1.04 10.13
N ILE A 96 -14.90 -0.22 9.70
CA ILE A 96 -14.23 -0.73 8.49
C ILE A 96 -14.66 0.07 7.25
N VAL A 97 -15.95 0.36 7.10
CA VAL A 97 -16.47 1.17 5.99
C VAL A 97 -15.92 2.61 6.04
N VAL A 98 -15.85 3.21 7.22
CA VAL A 98 -15.29 4.56 7.38
C VAL A 98 -13.82 4.60 6.94
N PHE A 99 -13.00 3.65 7.37
CA PHE A 99 -11.59 3.59 6.97
C PHE A 99 -11.41 3.26 5.49
N LEU A 100 -12.26 2.43 4.93
CA LEU A 100 -12.33 2.17 3.48
C LEU A 100 -12.60 3.48 2.70
N LEU A 101 -13.56 4.27 3.14
CA LEU A 101 -13.86 5.57 2.51
C LEU A 101 -12.72 6.56 2.66
N ILE A 102 -12.05 6.59 3.83
CA ILE A 102 -10.84 7.40 4.06
C ILE A 102 -9.73 6.99 3.08
N GLY A 103 -9.43 5.70 2.96
CA GLY A 103 -8.44 5.19 2.00
C GLY A 103 -8.78 5.56 0.55
N THR A 104 -10.06 5.43 0.17
CA THR A 104 -10.55 5.86 -1.15
C THR A 104 -10.28 7.36 -1.37
N LEU A 105 -10.67 8.20 -0.41
CA LEU A 105 -10.55 9.65 -0.53
C LEU A 105 -9.07 10.08 -0.59
N ILE A 106 -8.23 9.56 0.30
CA ILE A 106 -6.80 9.88 0.32
C ILE A 106 -6.17 9.50 -1.02
N THR A 107 -6.47 8.30 -1.53
CA THR A 107 -5.90 7.85 -2.81
C THR A 107 -6.40 8.66 -3.99
N CYS A 108 -7.66 9.10 -3.99
CA CYS A 108 -8.19 10.02 -5.00
C CYS A 108 -7.45 11.37 -5.00
N ILE A 109 -7.10 11.89 -3.82
CA ILE A 109 -6.41 13.18 -3.67
C ILE A 109 -4.93 13.03 -4.03
N VAL A 110 -4.26 12.04 -3.46
CA VAL A 110 -2.81 11.79 -3.65
C VAL A 110 -2.51 11.26 -5.05
N GLN A 111 -3.48 10.58 -5.68
CA GLN A 111 -3.36 9.96 -7.01
C GLN A 111 -2.22 8.92 -7.10
N SER A 112 -1.83 8.35 -5.97
CA SER A 112 -0.79 7.32 -5.88
C SER A 112 -1.14 6.32 -4.79
N SER A 113 -1.71 5.18 -5.17
CA SER A 113 -1.99 4.08 -4.23
C SER A 113 -0.70 3.54 -3.60
N ALA A 114 0.40 3.50 -4.36
CA ALA A 114 1.69 3.06 -3.82
C ALA A 114 2.17 3.95 -2.66
N ALA A 115 2.03 5.28 -2.77
CA ALA A 115 2.41 6.18 -1.70
C ALA A 115 1.52 6.01 -0.46
N VAL A 116 0.21 5.88 -0.64
CA VAL A 116 -0.74 5.66 0.47
C VAL A 116 -0.49 4.31 1.12
N MET A 117 -0.28 3.26 0.33
CA MET A 117 0.04 1.91 0.81
C MET A 117 1.34 1.88 1.62
N ALA A 118 2.39 2.59 1.18
CA ALA A 118 3.65 2.68 1.91
C ALA A 118 3.45 3.27 3.32
N ILE A 119 2.64 4.32 3.44
CA ILE A 119 2.28 4.94 4.72
C ILE A 119 1.43 3.97 5.56
N THR A 120 0.44 3.31 4.96
CA THR A 120 -0.42 2.34 5.64
C THR A 120 0.41 1.19 6.21
N ILE A 121 1.32 0.61 5.42
CA ILE A 121 2.22 -0.45 5.88
C ILE A 121 3.12 0.05 7.01
N LEU A 122 3.70 1.24 6.90
CA LEU A 122 4.51 1.83 7.96
C LEU A 122 3.72 1.94 9.28
N LEU A 123 2.52 2.51 9.24
CA LEU A 123 1.68 2.69 10.43
C LEU A 123 1.24 1.35 11.03
N CYS A 124 0.98 0.34 10.22
CA CYS A 124 0.70 -1.01 10.71
C CYS A 124 1.95 -1.67 11.31
N SER A 125 3.11 -1.53 10.67
CA SER A 125 4.37 -2.15 11.12
C SER A 125 4.89 -1.56 12.43
N THR A 126 4.59 -0.28 12.71
CA THR A 126 4.88 0.37 14.00
C THR A 126 3.85 0.07 15.08
N GLY A 127 2.74 -0.58 14.73
CA GLY A 127 1.65 -0.88 15.69
C GLY A 127 0.73 0.29 15.99
N VAL A 128 0.91 1.43 15.31
CA VAL A 128 0.08 2.63 15.44
C VAL A 128 -1.31 2.39 14.87
N LEU A 129 -1.38 1.76 13.69
CA LEU A 129 -2.63 1.46 13.00
C LEU A 129 -2.98 -0.03 13.17
N PRO A 130 -4.13 -0.36 13.78
CA PRO A 130 -4.62 -1.73 13.86
C PRO A 130 -4.76 -2.36 12.47
N ILE A 131 -4.39 -3.64 12.34
CA ILE A 131 -4.33 -4.33 11.05
C ILE A 131 -5.67 -4.33 10.30
N TYR A 132 -6.80 -4.49 11.01
CA TYR A 132 -8.12 -4.43 10.39
C TYR A 132 -8.39 -3.07 9.72
N LEU A 133 -7.97 -1.97 10.37
CA LEU A 133 -8.12 -0.62 9.81
C LEU A 133 -7.16 -0.39 8.63
N GLY A 134 -5.94 -0.93 8.72
CA GLY A 134 -4.97 -0.89 7.63
C GLY A 134 -5.49 -1.63 6.39
N ILE A 135 -6.06 -2.84 6.56
CA ILE A 135 -6.66 -3.59 5.45
C ILE A 135 -7.85 -2.83 4.86
N ALA A 136 -8.68 -2.20 5.70
CA ALA A 136 -9.79 -1.36 5.22
C ALA A 136 -9.32 -0.18 4.37
N LEU A 137 -8.23 0.51 4.80
CA LEU A 137 -7.59 1.58 4.01
C LEU A 137 -7.14 1.05 2.64
N VAL A 138 -6.41 -0.08 2.61
CA VAL A 138 -5.92 -0.69 1.35
C VAL A 138 -7.08 -1.09 0.43
N MET A 139 -8.18 -1.60 0.97
CA MET A 139 -9.39 -1.86 0.18
C MET A 139 -9.93 -0.57 -0.44
N GLY A 140 -9.94 0.52 0.31
CA GLY A 140 -10.31 1.85 -0.18
C GLY A 140 -9.34 2.38 -1.25
N GLU A 141 -8.05 2.17 -1.09
CA GLU A 141 -7.02 2.54 -2.08
C GLU A 141 -7.29 1.91 -3.44
N ASN A 142 -7.75 0.67 -3.49
CA ASN A 142 -8.10 -0.01 -4.73
C ASN A 142 -9.26 0.69 -5.47
N ILE A 143 -10.24 1.22 -4.75
CA ILE A 143 -11.31 2.03 -5.35
C ILE A 143 -10.76 3.40 -5.78
N GLY A 144 -9.99 4.07 -4.89
CA GLY A 144 -9.41 5.38 -5.13
C GLY A 144 -8.53 5.44 -6.37
N THR A 145 -7.76 4.38 -6.64
CA THR A 145 -6.92 4.25 -7.83
C THR A 145 -7.73 4.37 -9.13
N THR A 146 -8.99 3.95 -9.14
CA THR A 146 -9.84 4.03 -10.33
C THR A 146 -10.29 5.46 -10.65
N ALA A 147 -10.25 6.37 -9.67
CA ALA A 147 -10.66 7.76 -9.87
C ALA A 147 -9.78 8.47 -10.90
N THR A 148 -8.46 8.23 -10.89
CA THR A 148 -7.51 8.80 -11.85
C THR A 148 -7.82 8.36 -13.28
N ALA A 149 -8.10 7.06 -13.48
CA ALA A 149 -8.49 6.52 -14.78
C ALA A 149 -9.81 7.11 -15.27
N ASN A 150 -10.81 7.27 -14.39
CA ASN A 150 -12.10 7.86 -14.74
C ASN A 150 -11.98 9.36 -15.03
N LEU A 151 -11.17 10.12 -14.27
CA LEU A 151 -10.90 11.52 -14.54
C LEU A 151 -10.22 11.71 -15.91
N ALA A 152 -9.19 10.90 -16.19
CA ALA A 152 -8.51 10.93 -17.48
C ALA A 152 -9.44 10.56 -18.65
N ALA A 153 -10.41 9.70 -18.42
CA ALA A 153 -11.38 9.26 -19.43
C ALA A 153 -12.48 10.30 -19.75
N LEU A 154 -12.65 11.37 -18.96
CA LEU A 154 -13.70 12.37 -19.18
C LEU A 154 -13.59 13.04 -20.56
N GLY A 155 -12.37 13.33 -21.01
CA GLY A 155 -12.08 13.92 -22.34
C GLY A 155 -11.79 12.87 -23.43
N ALA A 156 -11.84 11.58 -23.12
CA ALA A 156 -11.42 10.52 -24.03
C ALA A 156 -12.61 9.93 -24.84
N ASN A 157 -12.28 9.03 -25.77
CA ASN A 157 -13.25 8.33 -26.59
C ASN A 157 -14.11 7.31 -25.79
N ALA A 158 -15.17 6.79 -26.42
CA ALA A 158 -16.10 5.88 -25.76
C ALA A 158 -15.44 4.58 -25.25
N GLN A 159 -14.41 4.06 -25.94
CA GLN A 159 -13.68 2.87 -25.51
C GLN A 159 -12.90 3.12 -24.22
N ALA A 160 -12.21 4.25 -24.11
CA ALA A 160 -11.47 4.62 -22.91
C ALA A 160 -12.41 4.81 -21.70
N ARG A 161 -13.56 5.48 -21.90
CA ARG A 161 -14.58 5.62 -20.84
C ARG A 161 -15.13 4.29 -20.36
N ARG A 162 -15.42 3.36 -21.29
CA ARG A 162 -15.86 1.99 -20.95
C ARG A 162 -14.79 1.23 -20.18
N ALA A 163 -13.51 1.37 -20.55
CA ALA A 163 -12.40 0.72 -19.85
C ALA A 163 -12.26 1.28 -18.43
N ALA A 164 -12.30 2.61 -18.25
CA ALA A 164 -12.24 3.25 -16.94
C ALA A 164 -13.42 2.85 -16.03
N LEU A 165 -14.63 2.83 -16.58
CA LEU A 165 -15.82 2.39 -15.85
C LEU A 165 -15.73 0.89 -15.47
N ALA A 166 -15.27 0.04 -16.39
CA ALA A 166 -15.06 -1.38 -16.10
C ALA A 166 -14.04 -1.59 -14.97
N HIS A 167 -12.99 -0.77 -14.91
CA HIS A 167 -12.01 -0.78 -13.82
C HIS A 167 -12.67 -0.41 -12.49
N LEU A 168 -13.43 0.68 -12.45
CA LEU A 168 -14.17 1.09 -11.25
C LEU A 168 -15.11 -0.01 -10.77
N VAL A 169 -15.96 -0.53 -11.66
CA VAL A 169 -16.96 -1.57 -11.33
C VAL A 169 -16.28 -2.83 -10.81
N PHE A 170 -15.17 -3.24 -11.44
CA PHE A 170 -14.41 -4.41 -11.01
C PHE A 170 -13.86 -4.24 -9.58
N ASN A 171 -13.25 -3.09 -9.28
CA ASN A 171 -12.68 -2.84 -7.96
C ASN A 171 -13.77 -2.67 -6.89
N VAL A 172 -14.84 -1.93 -7.18
CA VAL A 172 -15.99 -1.79 -6.26
C VAL A 172 -16.63 -3.14 -5.96
N PHE A 173 -16.87 -3.97 -6.98
CA PHE A 173 -17.43 -5.31 -6.80
C PHE A 173 -16.50 -6.19 -5.94
N GLY A 174 -15.21 -6.19 -6.22
CA GLY A 174 -14.21 -6.92 -5.44
C GLY A 174 -14.17 -6.49 -3.96
N VAL A 175 -14.21 -5.17 -3.72
CA VAL A 175 -14.24 -4.61 -2.36
C VAL A 175 -15.53 -4.98 -1.62
N ILE A 176 -16.71 -4.87 -2.27
CA ILE A 176 -17.97 -5.25 -1.65
C ILE A 176 -17.97 -6.73 -1.25
N TRP A 177 -17.49 -7.61 -2.14
CA TRP A 177 -17.40 -9.04 -1.87
C TRP A 177 -16.51 -9.33 -0.65
N VAL A 178 -15.32 -8.73 -0.59
CA VAL A 178 -14.39 -8.88 0.55
C VAL A 178 -14.99 -8.26 1.82
N LEU A 179 -15.67 -7.12 1.72
CA LEU A 179 -16.31 -6.46 2.86
C LEU A 179 -17.40 -7.33 3.50
N CYS A 180 -18.16 -8.06 2.71
CA CYS A 180 -19.16 -9.00 3.23
C CYS A 180 -18.56 -10.14 4.06
N LEU A 181 -17.33 -10.55 3.74
CA LEU A 181 -16.60 -11.63 4.40
C LEU A 181 -15.37 -11.11 5.17
N PHE A 182 -15.35 -9.84 5.54
CA PHE A 182 -14.17 -9.13 6.00
C PHE A 182 -13.42 -9.86 7.13
N TYR A 183 -14.09 -10.08 8.26
CA TYR A 183 -13.45 -10.71 9.41
C TYR A 183 -13.06 -12.18 9.15
N PRO A 184 -13.94 -13.05 8.66
CA PRO A 184 -13.54 -14.42 8.34
C PRO A 184 -12.40 -14.50 7.34
N PHE A 185 -12.34 -13.59 6.37
CA PHE A 185 -11.28 -13.55 5.37
C PHE A 185 -9.96 -13.08 5.98
N VAL A 186 -9.97 -12.00 6.76
CA VAL A 186 -8.77 -11.47 7.43
C VAL A 186 -8.23 -12.48 8.44
N ASP A 187 -9.08 -13.06 9.28
CA ASP A 187 -8.69 -14.05 10.28
C ASP A 187 -8.09 -15.30 9.62
N PHE A 188 -8.66 -15.74 8.51
CA PHE A 188 -8.12 -16.85 7.71
C PHE A 188 -6.71 -16.52 7.18
N VAL A 189 -6.51 -15.35 6.58
CA VAL A 189 -5.19 -14.92 6.09
C VAL A 189 -4.19 -14.80 7.24
N CYS A 190 -4.60 -14.18 8.35
CA CYS A 190 -3.78 -14.04 9.55
C CYS A 190 -3.37 -15.40 10.12
N SER A 191 -4.27 -16.40 10.11
CA SER A 191 -3.96 -17.76 10.57
C SER A 191 -2.90 -18.45 9.70
N ILE A 192 -2.93 -18.23 8.36
CA ILE A 192 -1.92 -18.78 7.45
C ILE A 192 -0.55 -18.16 7.70
N VAL A 193 -0.51 -16.84 7.93
CA VAL A 193 0.74 -16.10 8.17
C VAL A 193 1.25 -16.30 9.60
N GLY A 194 0.42 -16.81 10.51
CA GLY A 194 0.75 -16.96 11.93
C GLY A 194 0.77 -15.63 12.67
N TYR A 195 -0.08 -14.68 12.26
CA TYR A 195 -0.26 -13.36 12.87
C TYR A 195 -1.54 -13.34 13.71
N ASP A 196 -1.47 -12.78 14.93
CA ASP A 196 -2.66 -12.55 15.77
C ASP A 196 -3.16 -11.11 15.60
N PRO A 197 -4.29 -10.88 14.92
CA PRO A 197 -4.80 -9.54 14.66
C PRO A 197 -5.33 -8.81 15.90
N ASP A 198 -5.65 -9.56 16.96
CA ASP A 198 -6.15 -9.04 18.25
C ASP A 198 -5.04 -8.96 19.31
N GLY A 199 -3.94 -9.67 19.11
CA GLY A 199 -2.76 -9.60 19.94
C GLY A 199 -1.91 -8.38 19.60
N GLY A 200 -1.54 -7.57 20.60
CA GLY A 200 -0.53 -6.53 20.39
C GLY A 200 0.73 -7.15 19.77
N MET A 201 1.33 -6.49 18.76
CA MET A 201 2.48 -7.02 18.04
C MET A 201 3.62 -7.39 18.99
N SER A 202 3.90 -8.68 19.19
CA SER A 202 5.12 -9.13 19.83
C SER A 202 6.34 -8.83 18.95
N ALA A 203 7.51 -8.66 19.57
CA ALA A 203 8.75 -8.39 18.83
C ALA A 203 9.03 -9.43 17.71
N ALA A 204 8.59 -10.69 17.90
CA ALA A 204 8.72 -11.76 16.91
C ALA A 204 7.72 -11.64 15.75
N GLN A 205 6.60 -10.94 15.93
CA GLN A 205 5.59 -10.69 14.88
C GLN A 205 5.97 -9.48 14.03
N LYS A 206 6.62 -8.46 14.61
CA LYS A 206 7.18 -7.31 13.86
C LYS A 206 8.20 -7.75 12.79
N THR A 207 8.80 -8.92 12.95
CA THR A 207 9.81 -9.45 12.01
C THR A 207 9.20 -10.31 10.89
N LYS A 208 7.91 -10.66 10.97
CA LYS A 208 7.23 -11.53 9.99
C LYS A 208 6.28 -10.76 9.04
N LEU A 209 6.03 -9.47 9.29
CA LEU A 209 5.31 -8.56 8.41
C LEU A 209 6.26 -7.89 7.44
#